data_1bbfe121ec41580338082721c1215907
#
_entry.id   1bbfe121ec41580338082721c1215907
#
_cell.length_a   1.000
_cell.length_b   1.000
_cell.length_c   1.000
_cell.angle_alpha   90.00
_cell.angle_beta   90.00
_cell.angle_gamma   90.00
#
_symmetry.space_group_name_H-M   'P 1'
#
loop_
_entity.id
_entity.type
_entity.pdbx_description
1 polymer ?
#
loop_
_entity_poly.entity_id
_entity_poly.type
_entity_poly.pdbx_seq_one_letter_code
_entity_poly.pdbx_strand_id
1 'polypeptide(L)'
;MVPDELWERIEPVLPRWENALPKLGRKRLPDRLVLQGILFVLHTGIQWEFLPQELGFGSGMTCWRRLAEWNEAGVWQRLHEALLAELNAAGMLDWSRAVIDSSHVRAARRGPKSGPSPVDRARPGSKHHVITEGGGIPTAFSLTGGNVNDVTQLLPLVEAIPPVRGKRGRPRRRPDALYADRAYDSDKHRDKLRAKGIDPQIAERGTGHGSGLGVIRWVVERTIAWYHGMRRLRIRWERRDDIHEAFLGLATCIICYRHIKILC
;
A
#
# COMPACT_ATOMS: atom_id res chain seq x y z
N MET A 1 8.93 10.22 16.45
CA MET A 1 8.44 11.49 15.85
C MET A 1 8.46 11.36 14.35
N VAL A 2 7.60 12.10 13.62
CA VAL A 2 7.69 12.22 12.16
C VAL A 2 8.97 12.98 11.82
N PRO A 3 9.93 12.39 11.07
CA PRO A 3 11.14 13.09 10.64
C PRO A 3 10.79 14.34 9.82
N ASP A 4 11.61 15.36 9.89
CA ASP A 4 11.37 16.63 9.17
C ASP A 4 11.34 16.38 7.65
N GLU A 5 12.27 15.58 7.14
CA GLU A 5 12.33 15.25 5.71
C GLU A 5 11.08 14.50 5.20
N LEU A 6 10.44 13.69 6.03
CA LEU A 6 9.16 13.04 5.68
C LEU A 6 8.02 14.06 5.75
N TRP A 7 8.04 14.95 6.74
CA TRP A 7 7.02 15.98 6.88
C TRP A 7 7.03 16.95 5.69
N GLU A 8 8.20 17.40 5.25
CA GLU A 8 8.38 18.26 4.08
C GLU A 8 7.77 17.69 2.79
N ARG A 9 7.71 16.35 2.67
CA ARG A 9 7.07 15.66 1.54
C ARG A 9 5.56 15.50 1.71
N ILE A 10 5.08 15.38 2.93
CA ILE A 10 3.67 15.19 3.24
C ILE A 10 2.91 16.51 3.26
N GLU A 11 3.45 17.53 3.90
CA GLU A 11 2.77 18.81 4.11
C GLU A 11 2.22 19.43 2.82
N PRO A 12 2.96 19.48 1.69
CA PRO A 12 2.47 20.06 0.43
C PRO A 12 1.28 19.31 -0.19
N VAL A 13 1.11 18.03 0.12
CA VAL A 13 0.02 17.20 -0.43
C VAL A 13 -1.18 17.12 0.49
N LEU A 14 -1.11 17.70 1.70
CA LEU A 14 -2.27 17.78 2.58
C LEU A 14 -3.31 18.77 2.04
N PRO A 15 -4.61 18.52 2.26
CA PRO A 15 -5.64 19.49 1.89
C PRO A 15 -5.48 20.74 2.74
N ARG A 16 -5.44 21.91 2.08
CA ARG A 16 -5.43 23.19 2.76
C ARG A 16 -6.78 23.44 3.40
N TRP A 17 -6.77 23.67 4.70
CA TRP A 17 -7.97 24.03 5.42
C TRP A 17 -8.14 25.56 5.36
N GLU A 18 -8.99 26.02 4.45
CA GLU A 18 -9.39 27.42 4.43
C GLU A 18 -10.44 27.65 5.52
N ASN A 19 -10.07 28.41 6.55
CA ASN A 19 -11.03 28.91 7.53
C ASN A 19 -11.84 30.03 6.88
N ALA A 20 -12.96 29.70 6.25
CA ALA A 20 -13.85 30.68 5.63
C ALA A 20 -14.42 31.68 6.63
N LEU A 21 -14.43 31.39 7.93
CA LEU A 21 -14.84 32.28 9.04
C LEU A 21 -14.11 31.90 10.32
N PRO A 22 -13.83 32.84 11.24
CA PRO A 22 -13.33 32.53 12.57
C PRO A 22 -14.37 31.69 13.30
N LYS A 23 -14.17 30.36 13.33
CA LYS A 23 -15.07 29.46 14.04
C LYS A 23 -14.86 29.62 15.54
N LEU A 24 -15.93 29.96 16.25
CA LEU A 24 -16.02 29.79 17.70
C LEU A 24 -15.82 28.29 18.01
N GLY A 25 -14.77 27.94 18.74
CA GLY A 25 -14.50 26.57 19.15
C GLY A 25 -13.02 26.27 19.34
N ARG A 26 -12.73 25.01 19.70
CA ARG A 26 -11.35 24.55 19.93
C ARG A 26 -10.56 24.59 18.62
N LYS A 27 -9.35 25.17 18.64
CA LYS A 27 -8.43 25.20 17.48
C LYS A 27 -8.16 23.81 16.95
N ARG A 28 -8.07 23.68 15.62
CA ARG A 28 -7.66 22.44 14.93
C ARG A 28 -6.24 22.07 15.38
N LEU A 29 -6.04 20.81 15.76
CA LEU A 29 -4.70 20.33 16.09
C LEU A 29 -3.80 20.37 14.85
N PRO A 30 -2.50 20.69 15.04
CA PRO A 30 -1.51 20.65 13.97
C PRO A 30 -1.48 19.28 13.26
N ASP A 31 -1.49 19.29 11.96
CA ASP A 31 -1.57 18.07 11.13
C ASP A 31 -0.40 17.13 11.39
N ARG A 32 0.78 17.66 11.67
CA ARG A 32 1.96 16.87 12.01
C ARG A 32 1.80 16.06 13.31
N LEU A 33 1.17 16.64 14.34
CA LEU A 33 0.88 15.93 15.60
C LEU A 33 -0.15 14.81 15.37
N VAL A 34 -1.19 15.10 14.59
CA VAL A 34 -2.21 14.10 14.23
C VAL A 34 -1.60 12.98 13.42
N LEU A 35 -0.71 13.27 12.47
CA LEU A 35 0.02 12.26 11.71
C LEU A 35 0.87 11.37 12.62
N GLN A 36 1.51 11.93 13.64
CA GLN A 36 2.25 11.13 14.64
C GLN A 36 1.33 10.15 15.36
N GLY A 37 0.13 10.56 15.74
CA GLY A 37 -0.88 9.68 16.34
C GLY A 37 -1.34 8.57 15.38
N ILE A 38 -1.56 8.89 14.10
CA ILE A 38 -1.90 7.90 13.07
C ILE A 38 -0.77 6.88 12.89
N LEU A 39 0.47 7.34 12.82
CA LEU A 39 1.65 6.47 12.72
C LEU A 39 1.84 5.61 13.97
N PHE A 40 1.54 6.16 15.16
CA PHE A 40 1.59 5.42 16.41
C PHE A 40 0.60 4.22 16.36
N VAL A 41 -0.65 4.46 15.93
CA VAL A 41 -1.65 3.40 15.75
C VAL A 41 -1.22 2.41 14.67
N LEU A 42 -0.68 2.87 13.54
CA LEU A 42 -0.20 2.01 12.47
C LEU A 42 0.90 1.04 12.96
N HIS A 43 1.88 1.56 13.67
CA HIS A 43 3.02 0.76 14.13
C HIS A 43 2.70 -0.15 15.31
N THR A 44 1.91 0.33 16.28
CA THR A 44 1.59 -0.41 17.51
C THR A 44 0.42 -1.37 17.34
N GLY A 45 -0.51 -1.07 16.42
CA GLY A 45 -1.74 -1.82 16.20
C GLY A 45 -2.81 -1.62 17.26
N ILE A 46 -2.62 -0.69 18.22
CA ILE A 46 -3.59 -0.41 19.28
C ILE A 46 -4.93 0.09 18.71
N GLN A 47 -5.99 -0.05 19.49
CA GLN A 47 -7.27 0.55 19.16
C GLN A 47 -7.20 2.08 19.31
N TRP A 48 -7.98 2.79 18.50
CA TRP A 48 -7.99 4.26 18.51
C TRP A 48 -8.32 4.87 19.87
N GLU A 49 -9.18 4.22 20.64
CA GLU A 49 -9.58 4.64 21.99
C GLU A 49 -8.44 4.61 23.01
N PHE A 50 -7.43 3.76 22.78
CA PHE A 50 -6.24 3.64 23.63
C PHE A 50 -5.06 4.52 23.19
N LEU A 51 -5.27 5.42 22.24
CA LEU A 51 -4.22 6.36 21.85
C LEU A 51 -3.86 7.26 23.03
N PRO A 52 -2.61 7.25 23.55
CA PRO A 52 -2.21 8.02 24.72
C PRO A 52 -2.42 9.53 24.50
N GLN A 53 -3.24 10.16 25.36
CA GLN A 53 -3.55 11.58 25.26
C GLN A 53 -2.36 12.45 25.69
N GLU A 54 -1.52 11.94 26.58
CA GLU A 54 -0.33 12.58 27.15
C GLU A 54 0.72 12.90 26.09
N LEU A 55 0.69 12.18 24.97
CA LEU A 55 1.61 12.40 23.84
C LEU A 55 1.20 13.58 22.94
N GLY A 56 0.06 14.22 23.22
CA GLY A 56 -0.38 15.42 22.52
C GLY A 56 -0.90 15.21 21.10
N PHE A 57 -1.09 13.96 20.66
CA PHE A 57 -1.56 13.63 19.30
C PHE A 57 -3.05 13.96 19.08
N GLY A 58 -3.75 14.32 20.14
CA GLY A 58 -5.21 14.44 20.17
C GLY A 58 -5.90 13.10 20.40
N SER A 59 -7.24 13.11 20.38
CA SER A 59 -8.00 11.88 20.58
C SER A 59 -7.85 10.94 19.38
N GLY A 60 -7.97 9.64 19.63
CA GLY A 60 -7.96 8.64 18.55
C GLY A 60 -9.04 8.91 17.49
N MET A 61 -10.21 9.47 17.90
CA MET A 61 -11.25 9.88 16.96
C MET A 61 -10.81 11.07 16.07
N THR A 62 -10.03 11.99 16.60
CA THR A 62 -9.45 13.10 15.83
C THR A 62 -8.49 12.55 14.77
N CYS A 63 -7.60 11.64 15.16
CA CYS A 63 -6.67 11.00 14.26
C CYS A 63 -7.39 10.16 13.18
N TRP A 64 -8.42 9.41 13.59
CA TRP A 64 -9.22 8.60 12.66
C TRP A 64 -9.93 9.45 11.60
N ARG A 65 -10.60 10.54 12.03
CA ARG A 65 -11.28 11.47 11.11
C ARG A 65 -10.31 12.11 10.14
N ARG A 66 -9.12 12.47 10.61
CA ARG A 66 -8.09 13.07 9.79
C ARG A 66 -7.51 12.07 8.77
N LEU A 67 -7.31 10.81 9.18
CA LEU A 67 -6.91 9.74 8.26
C LEU A 67 -7.95 9.54 7.15
N ALA A 68 -9.25 9.54 7.49
CA ALA A 68 -10.34 9.45 6.53
C ALA A 68 -10.35 10.65 5.56
N GLU A 69 -10.28 11.87 6.10
CA GLU A 69 -10.21 13.13 5.33
C GLU A 69 -9.04 13.12 4.32
N TRP A 70 -7.86 12.73 4.77
CA TRP A 70 -6.67 12.68 3.93
C TRP A 70 -6.73 11.59 2.87
N ASN A 71 -7.34 10.44 3.20
CA ASN A 71 -7.55 9.37 2.23
C ASN A 71 -8.53 9.80 1.13
N GLU A 72 -9.66 10.39 1.51
CA GLU A 72 -10.65 10.91 0.57
C GLU A 72 -10.06 12.00 -0.34
N ALA A 73 -9.18 12.84 0.21
CA ALA A 73 -8.44 13.84 -0.55
C ALA A 73 -7.31 13.24 -1.43
N GLY A 74 -7.07 11.92 -1.41
CA GLY A 74 -6.04 11.27 -2.23
C GLY A 74 -4.59 11.60 -1.81
N VAL A 75 -4.37 11.93 -0.54
CA VAL A 75 -3.04 12.32 -0.02
C VAL A 75 -2.02 11.22 -0.21
N TRP A 76 -2.38 9.98 0.13
CA TRP A 76 -1.45 8.86 0.07
C TRP A 76 -1.06 8.50 -1.36
N GLN A 77 -1.98 8.64 -2.30
CA GLN A 77 -1.69 8.44 -3.71
C GLN A 77 -0.70 9.48 -4.23
N ARG A 78 -0.97 10.78 -3.98
CA ARG A 78 -0.05 11.86 -4.43
C ARG A 78 1.32 11.75 -3.78
N LEU A 79 1.38 11.41 -2.48
CA LEU A 79 2.65 11.19 -1.79
C LEU A 79 3.41 10.01 -2.39
N HIS A 80 2.73 8.89 -2.63
CA HIS A 80 3.33 7.70 -3.24
C HIS A 80 3.90 8.01 -4.64
N GLU A 81 3.14 8.72 -5.48
CA GLU A 81 3.60 9.16 -6.81
C GLU A 81 4.86 10.04 -6.73
N ALA A 82 4.90 10.96 -5.77
CA ALA A 82 6.05 11.82 -5.54
C ALA A 82 7.30 11.03 -5.11
N LEU A 83 7.13 10.09 -4.16
CA LEU A 83 8.22 9.24 -3.66
C LEU A 83 8.73 8.29 -4.75
N LEU A 84 7.84 7.71 -5.56
CA LEU A 84 8.25 6.88 -6.71
C LEU A 84 9.02 7.70 -7.75
N ALA A 85 8.62 8.95 -7.99
CA ALA A 85 9.33 9.82 -8.92
C ALA A 85 10.74 10.14 -8.41
N GLU A 86 10.92 10.40 -7.11
CA GLU A 86 12.22 10.63 -6.46
C GLU A 86 13.10 9.38 -6.57
N LEU A 87 12.58 8.19 -6.23
CA LEU A 87 13.28 6.91 -6.36
C LEU A 87 13.69 6.61 -7.81
N ASN A 88 12.80 6.91 -8.77
CA ASN A 88 13.11 6.73 -10.18
C ASN A 88 14.19 7.68 -10.68
N ALA A 89 14.17 8.95 -10.24
CA ALA A 89 15.20 9.92 -10.54
C ALA A 89 16.58 9.46 -10.04
N ALA A 90 16.62 8.88 -8.85
CA ALA A 90 17.82 8.30 -8.26
C ALA A 90 18.25 6.96 -8.90
N GLY A 91 17.48 6.43 -9.86
CA GLY A 91 17.81 5.15 -10.51
C GLY A 91 17.56 3.91 -9.66
N MET A 92 16.79 4.02 -8.58
CA MET A 92 16.55 2.93 -7.64
C MET A 92 15.40 1.98 -8.04
N LEU A 93 14.62 2.32 -9.06
CA LEU A 93 13.55 1.45 -9.53
C LEU A 93 14.03 0.54 -10.65
N ASP A 94 13.92 -0.77 -10.42
CA ASP A 94 14.20 -1.80 -11.43
C ASP A 94 12.93 -2.16 -12.21
N TRP A 95 12.77 -1.56 -13.38
CA TRP A 95 11.65 -1.77 -14.27
C TRP A 95 11.77 -3.02 -15.15
N SER A 96 12.89 -3.74 -15.11
CA SER A 96 13.05 -4.97 -15.89
C SER A 96 12.01 -6.01 -15.53
N ARG A 97 11.50 -5.95 -14.31
CA ARG A 97 10.48 -6.87 -13.80
C ARG A 97 9.60 -6.24 -12.75
N ALA A 98 8.39 -6.78 -12.60
CA ALA A 98 7.56 -6.60 -11.42
C ALA A 98 7.20 -7.96 -10.82
N VAL A 99 6.90 -7.97 -9.53
CA VAL A 99 6.47 -9.18 -8.83
C VAL A 99 5.15 -8.87 -8.11
N ILE A 100 4.15 -9.74 -8.30
CA ILE A 100 2.84 -9.62 -7.66
C ILE A 100 2.63 -10.78 -6.69
N ASP A 101 2.05 -10.47 -5.55
CA ASP A 101 1.60 -11.47 -4.58
C ASP A 101 0.49 -10.92 -3.70
N SER A 102 -0.12 -11.79 -2.89
CA SER A 102 -1.15 -11.42 -1.94
C SER A 102 -0.90 -12.02 -0.56
N SER A 103 -1.42 -11.36 0.47
CA SER A 103 -1.43 -11.90 1.83
C SER A 103 -2.81 -11.85 2.45
N HIS A 104 -3.20 -12.92 3.13
CA HIS A 104 -4.43 -12.97 3.89
C HIS A 104 -4.27 -12.27 5.24
N VAL A 105 -5.28 -11.47 5.61
CA VAL A 105 -5.39 -10.87 6.94
C VAL A 105 -6.80 -11.12 7.49
N ARG A 106 -6.90 -11.39 8.79
CA ARG A 106 -8.19 -11.54 9.46
C ARG A 106 -8.94 -10.21 9.46
N ALA A 107 -10.24 -10.21 9.07
CA ALA A 107 -11.12 -9.06 9.15
C ALA A 107 -11.97 -9.17 10.44
N ALA A 108 -11.45 -8.66 11.55
CA ALA A 108 -12.03 -8.86 12.88
C ALA A 108 -13.45 -8.28 13.02
N ARG A 109 -13.75 -7.19 12.33
CA ARG A 109 -15.06 -6.51 12.38
C ARG A 109 -15.84 -6.64 11.07
N ARG A 110 -15.44 -7.55 10.15
CA ARG A 110 -16.09 -7.72 8.84
C ARG A 110 -16.16 -6.41 8.04
N GLY A 111 -17.22 -6.19 7.25
CA GLY A 111 -17.44 -4.98 6.45
C GLY A 111 -17.18 -5.21 4.96
N PRO A 112 -17.22 -4.16 4.11
CA PRO A 112 -16.90 -4.26 2.69
C PRO A 112 -15.50 -4.84 2.49
N LYS A 113 -15.24 -5.49 1.35
CA LYS A 113 -13.97 -6.18 1.05
C LYS A 113 -13.54 -7.17 2.14
N SER A 114 -14.49 -7.83 2.81
CA SER A 114 -14.25 -9.00 3.65
C SER A 114 -15.05 -10.20 3.15
N GLY A 115 -14.52 -11.40 3.29
CA GLY A 115 -15.18 -12.63 2.88
C GLY A 115 -14.58 -13.84 3.59
N PRO A 116 -15.19 -15.05 3.48
CA PRO A 116 -14.68 -16.24 4.10
C PRO A 116 -13.27 -16.58 3.59
N SER A 117 -12.31 -16.68 4.51
CA SER A 117 -10.92 -17.00 4.14
C SER A 117 -10.77 -18.49 3.90
N PRO A 118 -10.28 -18.92 2.72
CA PRO A 118 -10.04 -20.35 2.45
C PRO A 118 -8.89 -20.93 3.28
N VAL A 119 -8.02 -20.07 3.82
CA VAL A 119 -6.84 -20.48 4.62
C VAL A 119 -7.06 -20.36 6.13
N ASP A 120 -8.17 -19.77 6.60
CA ASP A 120 -8.51 -19.62 8.02
C ASP A 120 -9.94 -20.10 8.32
N ARG A 121 -10.25 -21.36 7.98
CA ARG A 121 -11.52 -22.05 8.31
C ARG A 121 -12.77 -21.21 8.04
N ALA A 122 -12.81 -20.55 6.88
CA ALA A 122 -13.88 -19.64 6.45
C ALA A 122 -14.15 -18.44 7.40
N ARG A 123 -13.23 -18.12 8.31
CA ARG A 123 -13.33 -16.88 9.10
C ARG A 123 -13.27 -15.66 8.19
N PRO A 124 -13.95 -14.56 8.56
CA PRO A 124 -13.89 -13.34 7.77
C PRO A 124 -12.46 -12.82 7.62
N GLY A 125 -12.01 -12.69 6.39
CA GLY A 125 -10.68 -12.22 6.03
C GLY A 125 -10.72 -11.21 4.88
N SER A 126 -9.64 -10.48 4.73
CA SER A 126 -9.34 -9.65 3.56
C SER A 126 -8.01 -10.09 2.97
N LYS A 127 -7.72 -9.68 1.74
CA LYS A 127 -6.42 -9.86 1.11
C LYS A 127 -5.79 -8.51 0.78
N HIS A 128 -4.54 -8.35 1.15
CA HIS A 128 -3.67 -7.31 0.63
C HIS A 128 -3.01 -7.85 -0.64
N HIS A 129 -3.27 -7.24 -1.77
CA HIS A 129 -2.56 -7.53 -3.01
C HIS A 129 -1.53 -6.44 -3.24
N VAL A 130 -0.32 -6.83 -3.58
CA VAL A 130 0.80 -5.91 -3.77
C VAL A 130 1.53 -6.25 -5.07
N ILE A 131 1.87 -5.24 -5.84
CA ILE A 131 2.81 -5.35 -6.96
C ILE A 131 4.00 -4.46 -6.66
N THR A 132 5.19 -5.05 -6.79
CA THR A 132 6.48 -4.35 -6.60
C THR A 132 7.23 -4.29 -7.91
N GLU A 133 8.15 -3.34 -8.06
CA GLU A 133 9.20 -3.41 -9.06
C GLU A 133 10.28 -4.44 -8.65
N GLY A 134 11.30 -4.65 -9.47
CA GLY A 134 12.30 -5.72 -9.31
C GLY A 134 13.11 -5.68 -8.02
N GLY A 135 13.26 -4.54 -7.37
CA GLY A 135 13.93 -4.36 -6.08
C GLY A 135 13.02 -4.57 -4.86
N GLY A 136 11.70 -4.67 -5.07
CA GLY A 136 10.71 -4.88 -4.01
C GLY A 136 10.06 -3.59 -3.50
N ILE A 137 10.26 -2.45 -4.16
CA ILE A 137 9.55 -1.22 -3.85
C ILE A 137 8.10 -1.34 -4.35
N PRO A 138 7.08 -1.15 -3.49
CA PRO A 138 5.69 -1.32 -3.90
C PRO A 138 5.28 -0.21 -4.88
N THR A 139 4.76 -0.59 -6.05
CA THR A 139 4.29 0.32 -7.09
C THR A 139 2.78 0.47 -7.13
N ALA A 140 2.04 -0.55 -6.65
CA ALA A 140 0.60 -0.46 -6.43
C ALA A 140 0.15 -1.52 -5.40
N PHE A 141 -1.03 -1.30 -4.83
CA PHE A 141 -1.69 -2.22 -3.91
C PHE A 141 -3.21 -2.20 -4.11
N SER A 142 -3.89 -3.25 -3.65
CA SER A 142 -5.35 -3.28 -3.55
C SER A 142 -5.81 -4.13 -2.37
N LEU A 143 -7.07 -3.95 -1.97
CA LEU A 143 -7.73 -4.70 -0.91
C LEU A 143 -8.94 -5.45 -1.48
N THR A 144 -9.06 -6.74 -1.17
CA THR A 144 -10.25 -7.54 -1.53
C THR A 144 -10.74 -8.39 -0.36
N GLY A 145 -11.89 -9.04 -0.53
CA GLY A 145 -12.34 -10.08 0.40
C GLY A 145 -11.43 -11.31 0.34
N GLY A 146 -11.32 -12.03 1.45
CA GLY A 146 -10.48 -13.23 1.57
C GLY A 146 -10.81 -14.36 0.58
N ASN A 147 -12.04 -14.39 0.08
CA ASN A 147 -12.55 -15.36 -0.88
C ASN A 147 -12.33 -14.97 -2.35
N VAL A 148 -11.85 -13.76 -2.62
CA VAL A 148 -11.63 -13.29 -3.99
C VAL A 148 -10.40 -13.98 -4.57
N ASN A 149 -10.49 -14.46 -5.82
CA ASN A 149 -9.40 -15.14 -6.49
C ASN A 149 -8.31 -14.12 -6.89
N ASP A 150 -7.04 -14.43 -6.57
CA ASP A 150 -5.90 -13.53 -6.76
C ASP A 150 -5.70 -13.10 -8.22
N VAL A 151 -5.96 -13.99 -9.17
CA VAL A 151 -5.85 -13.68 -10.61
C VAL A 151 -6.74 -12.50 -11.05
N THR A 152 -7.85 -12.25 -10.35
CA THR A 152 -8.74 -11.12 -10.66
C THR A 152 -8.07 -9.77 -10.40
N GLN A 153 -7.03 -9.73 -9.56
CA GLN A 153 -6.30 -8.52 -9.21
C GLN A 153 -5.05 -8.28 -10.07
N LEU A 154 -4.68 -9.23 -10.92
CA LEU A 154 -3.49 -9.12 -11.78
C LEU A 154 -3.50 -7.85 -12.64
N LEU A 155 -4.53 -7.72 -13.48
CA LEU A 155 -4.63 -6.57 -14.38
C LEU A 155 -4.97 -5.27 -13.66
N PRO A 156 -5.92 -5.23 -12.71
CA PRO A 156 -6.18 -4.03 -11.91
C PRO A 156 -4.92 -3.46 -11.24
N LEU A 157 -4.06 -4.31 -10.69
CA LEU A 157 -2.81 -3.84 -10.06
C LEU A 157 -1.80 -3.30 -11.08
N VAL A 158 -1.65 -3.96 -12.22
CA VAL A 158 -0.80 -3.44 -13.30
C VAL A 158 -1.31 -2.09 -13.80
N GLU A 159 -2.61 -1.90 -13.90
CA GLU A 159 -3.23 -0.67 -14.34
C GLU A 159 -3.16 0.44 -13.26
N ALA A 160 -3.12 0.05 -12.00
CA ALA A 160 -2.97 0.95 -10.86
C ALA A 160 -1.54 1.49 -10.68
N ILE A 161 -0.53 0.95 -11.38
CA ILE A 161 0.82 1.53 -11.36
C ILE A 161 0.74 2.97 -11.89
N PRO A 162 1.11 3.99 -11.08
CA PRO A 162 1.01 5.37 -11.50
C PRO A 162 2.03 5.69 -12.61
N PRO A 163 1.84 6.81 -13.35
CA PRO A 163 2.85 7.29 -14.29
C PRO A 163 4.05 7.84 -13.54
N VAL A 164 5.07 7.00 -13.33
CA VAL A 164 6.25 7.35 -12.55
C VAL A 164 7.16 8.27 -13.36
N ARG A 165 7.33 9.47 -12.84
CA ARG A 165 8.19 10.53 -13.38
C ARG A 165 9.64 10.39 -12.85
N GLY A 166 10.44 11.44 -12.92
CA GLY A 166 11.78 11.52 -12.32
C GLY A 166 12.94 11.28 -13.31
N LYS A 167 12.67 10.75 -14.50
CA LYS A 167 13.64 10.68 -15.62
C LYS A 167 13.11 11.44 -16.83
N ARG A 168 14.03 11.89 -17.70
CA ARG A 168 13.66 12.55 -18.95
C ARG A 168 12.87 11.61 -19.85
N GLY A 169 11.79 12.09 -20.47
CA GLY A 169 10.94 11.34 -21.39
C GLY A 169 9.56 11.02 -20.82
N ARG A 170 8.88 10.07 -21.46
CA ARG A 170 7.52 9.65 -21.05
C ARG A 170 7.58 8.95 -19.70
N PRO A 171 6.71 9.28 -18.74
CA PRO A 171 6.62 8.58 -17.46
C PRO A 171 6.40 7.07 -17.64
N ARG A 172 7.17 6.27 -16.91
CA ARG A 172 7.08 4.82 -16.99
C ARG A 172 5.89 4.32 -16.16
N ARG A 173 5.13 3.35 -16.70
CA ARG A 173 3.94 2.77 -16.08
C ARG A 173 3.91 1.24 -16.13
N ARG A 174 4.89 0.63 -16.79
CA ARG A 174 4.87 -0.80 -17.03
C ARG A 174 6.25 -1.39 -16.83
N PRO A 175 6.34 -2.56 -16.16
CA PRO A 175 7.54 -3.36 -16.13
C PRO A 175 7.73 -4.05 -17.49
N ASP A 176 8.93 -4.55 -17.75
CA ASP A 176 9.21 -5.33 -18.95
C ASP A 176 8.68 -6.77 -18.80
N ALA A 177 8.78 -7.36 -17.60
CA ALA A 177 8.22 -8.66 -17.26
C ALA A 177 7.42 -8.63 -15.95
N LEU A 178 6.46 -9.54 -15.77
CA LEU A 178 5.68 -9.70 -14.56
C LEU A 178 5.75 -11.13 -14.06
N TYR A 179 6.22 -11.27 -12.82
CA TYR A 179 6.38 -12.54 -12.12
C TYR A 179 5.24 -12.75 -11.12
N ALA A 180 4.64 -13.94 -11.16
CA ALA A 180 3.57 -14.33 -10.25
C ALA A 180 3.57 -15.84 -9.98
N ASP A 181 2.89 -16.25 -8.93
CA ASP A 181 2.69 -17.66 -8.61
C ASP A 181 1.54 -18.30 -9.42
N ARG A 182 1.31 -19.60 -9.17
CA ARG A 182 0.27 -20.39 -9.83
C ARG A 182 -1.16 -19.93 -9.55
N ALA A 183 -1.39 -19.14 -8.51
CA ALA A 183 -2.71 -18.57 -8.24
C ALA A 183 -3.14 -17.56 -9.30
N TYR A 184 -2.15 -16.97 -9.99
CA TYR A 184 -2.36 -16.02 -11.08
C TYR A 184 -2.37 -16.67 -12.48
N ASP A 185 -2.21 -18.00 -12.59
CA ASP A 185 -2.14 -18.70 -13.87
C ASP A 185 -3.48 -18.67 -14.61
N SER A 186 -3.48 -18.04 -15.78
CA SER A 186 -4.63 -17.90 -16.68
C SER A 186 -4.17 -17.40 -18.04
N ASP A 187 -4.44 -18.18 -19.11
CA ASP A 187 -4.06 -17.82 -20.48
C ASP A 187 -4.63 -16.47 -20.89
N LYS A 188 -5.90 -16.22 -20.59
CA LYS A 188 -6.56 -14.93 -20.84
C LYS A 188 -5.79 -13.74 -20.22
N HIS A 189 -5.22 -13.90 -19.02
CA HIS A 189 -4.47 -12.83 -18.36
C HIS A 189 -3.06 -12.71 -18.93
N ARG A 190 -2.41 -13.83 -19.29
CA ARG A 190 -1.12 -13.82 -20.00
C ARG A 190 -1.22 -13.06 -21.32
N ASP A 191 -2.26 -13.32 -22.13
CA ASP A 191 -2.46 -12.65 -23.41
C ASP A 191 -2.70 -11.14 -23.24
N LYS A 192 -3.46 -10.75 -22.22
CA LYS A 192 -3.67 -9.32 -21.89
C LYS A 192 -2.39 -8.63 -21.41
N LEU A 193 -1.49 -9.32 -20.71
CA LEU A 193 -0.18 -8.78 -20.35
C LEU A 193 0.69 -8.60 -21.60
N ARG A 194 0.76 -9.63 -22.49
CA ARG A 194 1.48 -9.53 -23.76
C ARG A 194 0.97 -8.38 -24.63
N ALA A 195 -0.35 -8.21 -24.71
CA ALA A 195 -0.96 -7.08 -25.44
C ALA A 195 -0.60 -5.71 -24.84
N LYS A 196 -0.21 -5.66 -23.56
CA LYS A 196 0.30 -4.44 -22.88
C LYS A 196 1.83 -4.30 -23.04
N GLY A 197 2.51 -5.22 -23.71
CA GLY A 197 3.96 -5.26 -23.86
C GLY A 197 4.69 -5.72 -22.58
N ILE A 198 4.03 -6.52 -21.74
CA ILE A 198 4.60 -7.08 -20.51
C ILE A 198 4.77 -8.59 -20.72
N ASP A 199 5.98 -9.12 -20.49
CA ASP A 199 6.24 -10.55 -20.55
C ASP A 199 5.71 -11.27 -19.30
N PRO A 200 4.73 -12.21 -19.43
CA PRO A 200 4.14 -12.90 -18.28
C PRO A 200 5.00 -14.09 -17.84
N GLN A 201 5.75 -13.94 -16.79
CA GLN A 201 6.55 -14.99 -16.12
C GLN A 201 5.75 -15.58 -14.94
N ILE A 202 4.63 -16.23 -15.23
CA ILE A 202 3.71 -16.81 -14.25
C ILE A 202 3.94 -18.32 -14.18
N ALA A 203 4.02 -18.90 -12.97
CA ALA A 203 4.15 -20.33 -12.81
C ALA A 203 2.90 -21.06 -13.33
N GLU A 204 3.08 -22.12 -14.11
CA GLU A 204 1.99 -22.91 -14.68
C GLU A 204 1.44 -23.89 -13.65
N ARG A 205 0.11 -24.08 -13.65
CA ARG A 205 -0.55 -25.12 -12.87
C ARG A 205 -0.24 -26.50 -13.41
N GLY A 206 -0.09 -27.48 -12.53
CA GLY A 206 0.19 -28.87 -12.94
C GLY A 206 1.66 -29.17 -13.29
N THR A 207 2.54 -28.18 -13.34
CA THR A 207 3.98 -28.39 -13.51
C THR A 207 4.65 -28.76 -12.18
N GLY A 208 5.75 -29.55 -12.23
CA GLY A 208 6.51 -29.98 -11.04
C GLY A 208 7.03 -28.80 -10.22
N HIS A 209 7.44 -29.07 -8.97
CA HIS A 209 8.09 -28.07 -8.11
C HIS A 209 9.48 -27.75 -8.70
N GLY A 210 9.85 -26.46 -8.73
CA GLY A 210 11.18 -26.04 -9.18
C GLY A 210 11.21 -25.05 -10.34
N SER A 211 10.15 -24.24 -10.52
CA SER A 211 10.12 -23.17 -11.56
C SER A 211 11.22 -22.11 -11.43
N GLY A 212 12.11 -22.18 -10.40
CA GLY A 212 13.14 -21.16 -10.13
C GLY A 212 12.59 -19.79 -9.71
N LEU A 213 11.28 -19.59 -9.72
CA LEU A 213 10.65 -18.30 -9.42
C LEU A 213 10.80 -17.86 -7.96
N GLY A 214 11.07 -18.78 -7.03
CA GLY A 214 11.31 -18.45 -5.61
C GLY A 214 12.47 -17.48 -5.43
N VAL A 215 13.53 -17.60 -6.24
CA VAL A 215 14.70 -16.69 -6.22
C VAL A 215 14.32 -15.24 -6.62
N ILE A 216 13.20 -15.07 -7.34
CA ILE A 216 12.74 -13.74 -7.80
C ILE A 216 11.61 -13.24 -6.91
N ARG A 217 10.71 -14.13 -6.46
CA ARG A 217 9.50 -13.73 -5.72
C ARG A 217 9.77 -13.26 -4.29
N TRP A 218 10.90 -13.64 -3.69
CA TRP A 218 11.22 -13.24 -2.32
C TRP A 218 11.13 -11.72 -2.08
N VAL A 219 11.30 -10.89 -3.13
CA VAL A 219 11.24 -9.43 -3.01
C VAL A 219 9.84 -8.94 -2.62
N VAL A 220 8.77 -9.50 -3.21
CA VAL A 220 7.39 -9.13 -2.84
C VAL A 220 7.00 -9.71 -1.48
N GLU A 221 7.47 -10.92 -1.16
CA GLU A 221 7.27 -11.55 0.16
C GLU A 221 7.92 -10.68 1.27
N ARG A 222 9.13 -10.18 1.03
CA ARG A 222 9.80 -9.22 1.92
C ARG A 222 8.98 -7.94 2.07
N THR A 223 8.42 -7.40 0.99
CA THR A 223 7.60 -6.20 1.03
C THR A 223 6.30 -6.44 1.83
N ILE A 224 5.65 -7.59 1.65
CA ILE A 224 4.52 -8.01 2.46
C ILE A 224 4.93 -8.12 3.95
N ALA A 225 6.10 -8.66 4.25
CA ALA A 225 6.62 -8.69 5.63
C ALA A 225 6.81 -7.28 6.21
N TRP A 226 7.22 -6.29 5.41
CA TRP A 226 7.30 -4.90 5.85
C TRP A 226 5.93 -4.30 6.18
N TYR A 227 4.88 -4.59 5.39
CA TYR A 227 3.51 -4.22 5.74
C TYR A 227 3.10 -4.84 7.07
N HIS A 228 3.36 -6.13 7.26
CA HIS A 228 3.05 -6.83 8.51
C HIS A 228 3.92 -6.39 9.70
N GLY A 229 5.09 -5.79 9.45
CA GLY A 229 5.89 -5.11 10.47
C GLY A 229 5.13 -3.95 11.12
N MET A 230 4.21 -3.33 10.39
CA MET A 230 3.26 -2.33 10.89
C MET A 230 2.04 -3.06 11.46
N ARG A 231 1.99 -3.22 12.79
CA ARG A 231 1.08 -4.15 13.48
C ARG A 231 -0.41 -3.95 13.15
N ARG A 232 -0.83 -2.71 12.79
CA ARG A 232 -2.22 -2.43 12.40
C ARG A 232 -2.62 -3.15 11.12
N LEU A 233 -1.68 -3.54 10.27
CA LEU A 233 -1.92 -4.26 9.02
C LEU A 233 -1.91 -5.78 9.16
N ARG A 234 -1.59 -6.35 10.33
CA ARG A 234 -1.66 -7.80 10.57
C ARG A 234 -3.09 -8.31 10.72
N ILE A 235 -3.97 -7.46 11.24
CA ILE A 235 -5.39 -7.75 11.43
C ILE A 235 -6.15 -6.49 11.00
N ARG A 236 -7.15 -6.67 10.16
CA ARG A 236 -8.06 -5.59 9.80
C ARG A 236 -9.07 -5.37 10.93
N TRP A 237 -8.87 -4.32 11.69
CA TRP A 237 -9.76 -3.89 12.76
C TRP A 237 -10.84 -2.92 12.26
N GLU A 238 -10.66 -2.31 11.10
CA GLU A 238 -11.57 -1.36 10.49
C GLU A 238 -12.73 -2.07 9.79
N ARG A 239 -13.98 -1.72 10.18
CA ARG A 239 -15.16 -2.16 9.44
C ARG A 239 -15.22 -1.49 8.06
N ARG A 240 -14.85 -0.19 7.98
CA ARG A 240 -14.71 0.55 6.73
C ARG A 240 -13.44 0.08 6.01
N ASP A 241 -13.57 -0.24 4.74
CA ASP A 241 -12.46 -0.69 3.90
C ASP A 241 -11.53 0.46 3.52
N ASP A 242 -12.09 1.64 3.24
CA ASP A 242 -11.35 2.85 2.90
C ASP A 242 -10.36 3.28 4.00
N ILE A 243 -10.72 3.10 5.28
CA ILE A 243 -9.79 3.39 6.39
C ILE A 243 -8.64 2.39 6.44
N HIS A 244 -8.92 1.12 6.14
CA HIS A 244 -7.86 0.11 6.06
C HIS A 244 -6.96 0.35 4.84
N GLU A 245 -7.54 0.75 3.71
CA GLU A 245 -6.78 1.17 2.52
C GLU A 245 -5.95 2.43 2.77
N ALA A 246 -6.44 3.37 3.58
CA ALA A 246 -5.66 4.53 4.01
C ALA A 246 -4.39 4.11 4.77
N PHE A 247 -4.49 3.10 5.65
CA PHE A 247 -3.31 2.54 6.31
C PHE A 247 -2.38 1.82 5.34
N LEU A 248 -2.91 1.09 4.36
CA LEU A 248 -2.07 0.47 3.31
C LEU A 248 -1.34 1.53 2.47
N GLY A 249 -2.04 2.60 2.07
CA GLY A 249 -1.44 3.71 1.33
C GLY A 249 -0.35 4.41 2.11
N LEU A 250 -0.61 4.74 3.38
CA LEU A 250 0.40 5.34 4.27
C LEU A 250 1.60 4.41 4.46
N ALA A 251 1.37 3.12 4.67
CA ALA A 251 2.43 2.12 4.82
C ALA A 251 3.27 1.99 3.54
N THR A 252 2.64 2.02 2.37
CA THR A 252 3.32 2.06 1.06
C THR A 252 4.26 3.26 0.97
N CYS A 253 3.77 4.45 1.34
CA CYS A 253 4.59 5.66 1.37
C CYS A 253 5.77 5.55 2.34
N ILE A 254 5.56 4.97 3.52
CA ILE A 254 6.65 4.75 4.51
C ILE A 254 7.70 3.80 3.97
N ILE A 255 7.29 2.72 3.28
CA ILE A 255 8.23 1.76 2.66
C ILE A 255 9.07 2.50 1.60
N CYS A 256 8.44 3.24 0.68
CA CYS A 256 9.15 4.03 -0.33
C CYS A 256 10.12 5.05 0.29
N TYR A 257 9.66 5.78 1.32
CA TYR A 257 10.49 6.76 2.01
C TYR A 257 11.72 6.13 2.69
N ARG A 258 11.59 4.93 3.26
CA ARG A 258 12.72 4.21 3.87
C ARG A 258 13.81 3.88 2.84
N HIS A 259 13.43 3.60 1.59
CA HIS A 259 14.40 3.37 0.51
C HIS A 259 15.12 4.65 0.10
N ILE A 260 14.43 5.80 0.12
CA ILE A 260 15.07 7.10 -0.11
C ILE A 260 16.12 7.41 0.97
N LYS A 261 15.84 7.10 2.24
CA LYS A 261 16.79 7.30 3.34
C LYS A 261 18.09 6.51 3.22
N ILE A 262 18.13 5.43 2.47
CA ILE A 262 19.35 4.65 2.22
C ILE A 262 20.29 5.42 1.28
N LEU A 263 19.80 6.46 0.58
CA LEU A 263 20.57 7.33 -0.31
C LEU A 263 21.25 8.50 0.42
N CYS A 264 20.79 8.84 1.63
CA CYS A 264 21.31 9.90 2.47
C CYS A 264 22.23 9.34 3.56
#